data_e657a10a0487c73922237939fa5cdd53
#
_entry.id   e657a10a0487c73922237939fa5cdd53
#
_cell.length_a   1.000
_cell.length_b   1.000
_cell.length_c   1.000
_cell.angle_alpha   90.00
_cell.angle_beta   90.00
_cell.angle_gamma   90.00
#
_symmetry.space_group_name_H-M   'P 1'
#
loop_
_entity.id
_entity.type
_entity.pdbx_description
1 polymer ?
#
loop_
_entity_poly.entity_id
_entity_poly.type
_entity_poly.pdbx_seq_one_letter_code
_entity_poly.pdbx_strand_id
1 'polypeptide(L)'
;MLRTRQTADILFPKMHYTVVDGVIEADFGRFEGKSADELSGDPAYQAWVDAMCLTPIPEGESVTDFKTRCCEAFAETIKNVPDGSRVGFVVHGGVIMAIMEAYARPKKDFYAYHIGNGEWLQGVYDGETIQIK
;
A
#
# COMPACT_ATOMS: atom_id res chain seq x y z
N MET A 1 1.32 3.52 10.82
CA MET A 1 0.66 2.66 11.84
C MET A 1 1.69 1.96 12.69
N LEU A 2 1.32 1.50 13.91
CA LEU A 2 2.26 0.88 14.85
C LEU A 2 2.90 -0.40 14.27
N ARG A 3 2.11 -1.29 13.67
CA ARG A 3 2.57 -2.58 13.14
C ARG A 3 3.69 -2.46 12.09
N THR A 4 3.67 -1.45 11.23
CA THR A 4 4.74 -1.26 10.23
C THR A 4 6.04 -0.78 10.89
N ARG A 5 5.96 0.05 11.91
CA ARG A 5 7.14 0.46 12.69
C ARG A 5 7.75 -0.72 13.44
N GLN A 6 6.94 -1.52 14.12
CA GLN A 6 7.39 -2.75 14.79
C GLN A 6 8.07 -3.71 13.81
N THR A 7 7.50 -3.89 12.61
CA THR A 7 8.12 -4.71 11.56
C THR A 7 9.46 -4.12 11.10
N ALA A 8 9.53 -2.80 10.90
CA ALA A 8 10.78 -2.14 10.53
C ALA A 8 11.86 -2.29 11.61
N ASP A 9 11.50 -2.14 12.88
CA ASP A 9 12.42 -2.31 14.02
C ASP A 9 12.97 -3.74 14.12
N ILE A 10 12.16 -4.74 13.78
CA ILE A 10 12.55 -6.16 13.77
C ILE A 10 13.47 -6.47 12.58
N LEU A 11 13.10 -6.02 11.38
CA LEU A 11 13.85 -6.33 10.16
C LEU A 11 15.14 -5.52 10.06
N PHE A 12 15.16 -4.30 10.60
CA PHE A 12 16.25 -3.35 10.46
C PHE A 12 16.66 -2.73 11.81
N PRO A 13 17.05 -3.53 12.81
CA PRO A 13 17.18 -3.08 14.20
C PRO A 13 18.27 -2.02 14.45
N LYS A 14 19.12 -1.75 13.47
CA LYS A 14 20.21 -0.75 13.55
C LYS A 14 20.08 0.38 12.53
N MET A 15 18.99 0.40 11.78
CA MET A 15 18.79 1.42 10.75
C MET A 15 17.79 2.49 11.22
N HIS A 16 18.10 3.73 10.89
CA HIS A 16 17.12 4.80 11.00
C HIS A 16 16.22 4.77 9.77
N TYR A 17 14.92 4.95 9.98
CA TYR A 17 13.94 5.06 8.92
C TYR A 17 13.15 6.37 9.03
N THR A 18 12.66 6.83 7.91
CA THR A 18 11.76 7.98 7.83
C THR A 18 10.32 7.49 7.81
N VAL A 19 9.45 8.13 8.59
CA VAL A 19 8.01 7.89 8.54
C VAL A 19 7.41 8.75 7.44
N VAL A 20 6.74 8.11 6.49
CA VAL A 20 6.07 8.77 5.36
C VAL A 20 4.56 8.60 5.52
N ASP A 21 3.86 9.66 5.92
CA ASP A 21 2.42 9.61 6.20
C ASP A 21 1.59 9.29 4.95
N GLY A 22 2.06 9.70 3.76
CA GLY A 22 1.38 9.41 2.50
C GLY A 22 1.30 7.93 2.12
N VAL A 23 2.06 7.03 2.77
CA VAL A 23 2.01 5.57 2.53
C VAL A 23 1.37 4.80 3.69
N ILE A 24 0.47 5.41 4.44
CA ILE A 24 -0.40 4.70 5.37
C ILE A 24 -1.46 3.90 4.61
N GLU A 25 -2.06 2.89 5.27
CA GLU A 25 -3.15 2.10 4.67
C GLU A 25 -4.39 2.97 4.39
N ALA A 26 -5.28 2.49 3.52
CA ALA A 26 -6.54 3.16 3.24
C ALA A 26 -7.34 3.41 4.51
N ASP A 27 -8.03 4.54 4.55
CA ASP A 27 -9.02 4.83 5.58
C ASP A 27 -10.30 4.03 5.28
N PHE A 28 -10.55 2.99 6.07
CA PHE A 28 -11.72 2.15 5.94
C PHE A 28 -12.99 2.75 6.55
N GLY A 29 -12.94 4.02 7.01
CA GLY A 29 -14.09 4.77 7.48
C GLY A 29 -14.96 3.96 8.42
N ARG A 30 -16.23 3.79 8.07
CA ARG A 30 -17.21 3.03 8.85
C ARG A 30 -16.84 1.56 9.09
N PHE A 31 -15.97 0.98 8.28
CA PHE A 31 -15.50 -0.42 8.43
C PHE A 31 -14.24 -0.55 9.28
N GLU A 32 -13.65 0.56 9.70
CA GLU A 32 -12.40 0.58 10.46
C GLU A 32 -12.51 -0.21 11.78
N GLY A 33 -11.49 -1.02 12.07
CA GLY A 33 -11.39 -1.80 13.30
C GLY A 33 -12.33 -3.00 13.41
N LYS A 34 -13.05 -3.35 12.34
CA LYS A 34 -13.97 -4.50 12.29
C LYS A 34 -13.40 -5.60 11.38
N SER A 35 -13.64 -6.84 11.75
CA SER A 35 -13.33 -8.00 10.91
C SER A 35 -14.37 -8.20 9.82
N ALA A 36 -14.03 -8.98 8.78
CA ALA A 36 -14.98 -9.38 7.74
C ALA A 36 -16.21 -10.13 8.31
N ASP A 37 -15.99 -10.95 9.36
CA ASP A 37 -17.08 -11.67 10.03
C ASP A 37 -18.05 -10.71 10.73
N GLU A 38 -17.56 -9.69 11.39
CA GLU A 38 -18.37 -8.65 12.06
C GLU A 38 -19.14 -7.79 11.05
N LEU A 39 -18.61 -7.65 9.83
CA LEU A 39 -19.22 -6.87 8.74
C LEU A 39 -20.12 -7.72 7.82
N SER A 40 -20.14 -9.04 7.96
CA SER A 40 -20.82 -9.96 7.03
C SER A 40 -22.33 -9.73 6.90
N GLY A 41 -22.96 -9.07 7.88
CA GLY A 41 -24.38 -8.71 7.86
C GLY A 41 -24.64 -7.24 7.48
N ASP A 42 -23.62 -6.45 7.19
CA ASP A 42 -23.77 -5.03 6.83
C ASP A 42 -24.00 -4.89 5.32
N PRO A 43 -25.19 -4.38 4.89
CA PRO A 43 -25.48 -4.21 3.46
C PRO A 43 -24.51 -3.28 2.72
N ALA A 44 -23.96 -2.28 3.39
CA ALA A 44 -22.99 -1.37 2.79
C ALA A 44 -21.63 -2.05 2.57
N TYR A 45 -21.22 -2.91 3.50
CA TYR A 45 -20.03 -3.73 3.34
C TYR A 45 -20.20 -4.75 2.21
N GLN A 46 -21.35 -5.43 2.13
CA GLN A 46 -21.63 -6.36 1.05
C GLN A 46 -21.63 -5.68 -0.31
N ALA A 47 -22.27 -4.52 -0.43
CA ALA A 47 -22.27 -3.75 -1.67
C ALA A 47 -20.84 -3.31 -2.08
N TRP A 48 -20.00 -2.97 -1.12
CA TRP A 48 -18.60 -2.62 -1.37
C TRP A 48 -17.79 -3.83 -1.85
N VAL A 49 -17.99 -4.99 -1.24
CA VAL A 49 -17.34 -6.25 -1.66
C VAL A 49 -17.82 -6.68 -3.05
N ASP A 50 -19.12 -6.60 -3.33
CA ASP A 50 -19.71 -6.94 -4.64
C ASP A 50 -19.18 -6.03 -5.76
N ALA A 51 -18.83 -4.79 -5.42
CA ALA A 51 -18.16 -3.85 -6.31
C ALA A 51 -16.62 -4.05 -6.37
N MET A 52 -16.12 -5.22 -5.97
CA MET A 52 -14.69 -5.54 -5.92
C MET A 52 -13.86 -4.55 -5.10
N CYS A 53 -14.44 -3.99 -4.06
CA CYS A 53 -13.83 -2.98 -3.19
C CYS A 53 -13.37 -1.70 -3.94
N LEU A 54 -13.94 -1.40 -5.09
CA LEU A 54 -13.56 -0.27 -5.95
C LEU A 54 -14.45 0.97 -5.77
N THR A 55 -15.55 0.85 -5.04
CA THR A 55 -16.40 2.00 -4.70
C THR A 55 -15.89 2.72 -3.44
N PRO A 56 -16.23 4.00 -3.25
CA PRO A 56 -15.87 4.71 -2.03
C PRO A 56 -16.40 3.99 -0.77
N ILE A 57 -15.57 3.92 0.24
CA ILE A 57 -15.96 3.40 1.55
C ILE A 57 -16.79 4.49 2.26
N PRO A 58 -17.95 4.16 2.86
CA PRO A 58 -18.72 5.15 3.63
C PRO A 58 -17.85 5.77 4.73
N GLU A 59 -17.77 7.10 4.76
CA GLU A 59 -16.94 7.87 5.71
C GLU A 59 -15.43 7.59 5.62
N GLY A 60 -14.98 6.91 4.59
CA GLY A 60 -13.60 6.55 4.36
C GLY A 60 -13.02 7.15 3.09
N GLU A 61 -11.85 6.66 2.70
CA GLU A 61 -11.12 7.12 1.53
C GLU A 61 -11.62 6.43 0.26
N SER A 62 -11.66 7.16 -0.86
CA SER A 62 -11.90 6.54 -2.16
C SER A 62 -10.65 5.78 -2.63
N VAL A 63 -10.84 4.72 -3.42
CA VAL A 63 -9.72 3.95 -4.00
C VAL A 63 -8.84 4.84 -4.88
N THR A 64 -9.43 5.79 -5.60
CA THR A 64 -8.70 6.73 -6.45
C THR A 64 -7.81 7.65 -5.61
N ASP A 65 -8.34 8.25 -4.54
CA ASP A 65 -7.59 9.14 -3.66
C ASP A 65 -6.48 8.37 -2.94
N PHE A 66 -6.77 7.16 -2.47
CA PHE A 66 -5.80 6.26 -1.87
C PHE A 66 -4.61 5.97 -2.82
N LYS A 67 -4.90 5.53 -4.05
CA LYS A 67 -3.87 5.24 -5.06
C LYS A 67 -3.05 6.48 -5.40
N THR A 68 -3.71 7.61 -5.60
CA THR A 68 -3.04 8.88 -5.90
C THR A 68 -2.08 9.27 -4.79
N ARG A 69 -2.56 9.29 -3.56
CA ARG A 69 -1.76 9.62 -2.37
C ARG A 69 -0.54 8.71 -2.21
N CYS A 70 -0.72 7.40 -2.37
CA CYS A 70 0.38 6.44 -2.26
C CYS A 70 1.44 6.64 -3.34
N CYS A 71 1.02 6.88 -4.58
CA CYS A 71 1.93 7.11 -5.71
C CYS A 71 2.69 8.43 -5.60
N GLU A 72 2.03 9.51 -5.18
CA GLU A 72 2.67 10.81 -4.93
C GLU A 72 3.71 10.71 -3.80
N ALA A 73 3.34 10.06 -2.69
CA ALA A 73 4.25 9.88 -1.57
C ALA A 73 5.46 8.99 -1.93
N PHE A 74 5.26 7.95 -2.74
CA PHE A 74 6.35 7.14 -3.28
C PHE A 74 7.27 7.98 -4.15
N ALA A 75 6.74 8.70 -5.14
CA ALA A 75 7.51 9.52 -6.06
C ALA A 75 8.34 10.59 -5.33
N GLU A 76 7.75 11.28 -4.36
CA GLU A 76 8.44 12.29 -3.58
C GLU A 76 9.54 11.70 -2.68
N THR A 77 9.29 10.51 -2.12
CA THR A 77 10.28 9.81 -1.30
C THR A 77 11.48 9.37 -2.13
N ILE A 78 11.23 8.75 -3.29
CA ILE A 78 12.28 8.22 -4.18
C ILE A 78 13.11 9.33 -4.83
N LYS A 79 12.50 10.47 -5.16
CA LYS A 79 13.16 11.61 -5.80
C LYS A 79 14.41 12.09 -5.06
N ASN A 80 14.42 11.94 -3.74
CA ASN A 80 15.52 12.41 -2.90
C ASN A 80 16.54 11.30 -2.56
N VAL A 81 16.39 10.12 -3.16
CA VAL A 81 17.30 8.98 -2.95
C VAL A 81 18.40 8.99 -4.02
N PRO A 82 19.69 8.92 -3.62
CA PRO A 82 20.79 8.85 -4.59
C PRO A 82 20.71 7.60 -5.46
N ASP A 83 21.09 7.73 -6.73
CA ASP A 83 21.18 6.61 -7.66
C ASP A 83 22.05 5.47 -7.10
N GLY A 84 21.64 4.23 -7.38
CA GLY A 84 22.31 3.03 -6.90
C GLY A 84 22.04 2.67 -5.45
N SER A 85 21.21 3.45 -4.73
CA SER A 85 20.80 3.15 -3.37
C SER A 85 19.90 1.91 -3.30
N ARG A 86 19.90 1.26 -2.13
CA ARG A 86 18.90 0.24 -1.78
C ARG A 86 17.89 0.86 -0.83
N VAL A 87 16.62 0.80 -1.18
CA VAL A 87 15.52 1.37 -0.40
C VAL A 87 14.55 0.26 0.00
N GLY A 88 14.18 0.22 1.27
CA GLY A 88 13.14 -0.66 1.78
C GLY A 88 11.90 0.14 2.21
N PHE A 89 10.75 -0.23 1.70
CA PHE A 89 9.46 0.29 2.16
C PHE A 89 8.77 -0.76 3.03
N VAL A 90 8.53 -0.44 4.29
CA VAL A 90 7.74 -1.28 5.20
C VAL A 90 6.34 -0.67 5.29
N VAL A 91 5.44 -1.22 4.52
CA VAL A 91 4.11 -0.66 4.27
C VAL A 91 3.02 -1.73 4.36
N HIS A 92 1.82 -1.40 3.95
CA HIS A 92 0.65 -2.29 3.96
C HIS A 92 0.37 -2.85 2.56
N GLY A 93 -0.42 -3.93 2.49
CA GLY A 93 -0.73 -4.62 1.23
C GLY A 93 -1.39 -3.70 0.20
N GLY A 94 -2.37 -2.88 0.61
CA GLY A 94 -3.00 -1.91 -0.28
C GLY A 94 -2.02 -0.90 -0.88
N VAL A 95 -1.08 -0.43 -0.09
CA VAL A 95 -0.03 0.51 -0.54
C VAL A 95 0.88 -0.15 -1.58
N ILE A 96 1.29 -1.42 -1.34
CA ILE A 96 2.09 -2.19 -2.30
C ILE A 96 1.33 -2.32 -3.61
N MET A 97 0.07 -2.75 -3.56
CA MET A 97 -0.77 -2.90 -4.76
C MET A 97 -0.91 -1.58 -5.54
N ALA A 98 -1.10 -0.44 -4.85
CA ALA A 98 -1.25 0.87 -5.48
C ALA A 98 0.03 1.31 -6.21
N ILE A 99 1.18 1.20 -5.55
CA ILE A 99 2.48 1.59 -6.13
C ILE A 99 2.84 0.65 -7.29
N MET A 100 2.65 -0.67 -7.11
CA MET A 100 3.02 -1.63 -8.13
C MET A 100 2.11 -1.56 -9.36
N GLU A 101 0.82 -1.30 -9.22
CA GLU A 101 -0.08 -1.07 -10.36
C GLU A 101 0.37 0.13 -11.21
N ALA A 102 0.85 1.19 -10.57
CA ALA A 102 1.30 2.38 -11.27
C ALA A 102 2.67 2.18 -11.96
N TYR A 103 3.60 1.63 -11.24
CA TYR A 103 5.02 1.65 -11.64
C TYR A 103 5.57 0.32 -12.15
N ALA A 104 5.01 -0.84 -11.76
CA ALA A 104 5.60 -2.13 -12.11
C ALA A 104 5.51 -2.49 -13.59
N ARG A 105 6.53 -3.23 -14.05
CA ARG A 105 6.56 -3.85 -15.39
C ARG A 105 6.93 -5.34 -15.27
N PRO A 106 6.24 -6.23 -16.02
CA PRO A 106 5.09 -5.95 -16.87
C PRO A 106 3.88 -5.43 -16.07
N LYS A 107 3.06 -4.58 -16.68
CA LYS A 107 1.89 -4.01 -16.02
C LYS A 107 0.83 -5.09 -15.74
N LYS A 108 0.26 -5.06 -14.54
CA LYS A 108 -0.85 -5.92 -14.11
C LYS A 108 -1.88 -5.08 -13.36
N ASP A 109 -3.06 -5.64 -13.15
CA ASP A 109 -4.11 -5.01 -12.37
C ASP A 109 -3.78 -4.97 -10.88
N PHE A 110 -4.39 -4.05 -10.15
CA PHE A 110 -4.18 -3.77 -8.73
C PHE A 110 -4.07 -5.04 -7.88
N TYR A 111 -5.08 -5.91 -7.91
CA TYR A 111 -5.10 -7.13 -7.08
C TYR A 111 -4.07 -8.19 -7.47
N ALA A 112 -3.51 -8.12 -8.68
CA ALA A 112 -2.47 -9.04 -9.10
C ALA A 112 -1.12 -8.83 -8.39
N TYR A 113 -0.99 -7.73 -7.64
CA TYR A 113 0.17 -7.44 -6.79
C TYR A 113 -0.07 -7.71 -5.31
N HIS A 114 -1.18 -8.39 -4.97
CA HIS A 114 -1.43 -8.82 -3.60
C HIS A 114 -0.34 -9.79 -3.13
N ILE A 115 0.19 -9.55 -1.95
CA ILE A 115 1.14 -10.43 -1.25
C ILE A 115 0.64 -10.71 0.16
N GLY A 116 1.08 -11.82 0.73
CA GLY A 116 0.75 -12.21 2.10
C GLY A 116 1.48 -11.38 3.16
N ASN A 117 1.02 -11.50 4.39
CA ASN A 117 1.68 -10.86 5.52
C ASN A 117 3.11 -11.39 5.71
N GLY A 118 4.07 -10.47 5.82
CA GLY A 118 5.49 -10.81 5.96
C GLY A 118 6.19 -11.17 4.65
N GLU A 119 5.49 -11.12 3.53
CA GLU A 119 6.09 -11.26 2.20
C GLU A 119 6.62 -9.91 1.69
N TRP A 120 7.45 -9.96 0.67
CA TRP A 120 7.99 -8.76 0.02
C TRP A 120 8.04 -8.92 -1.50
N LEU A 121 8.08 -7.79 -2.17
CA LEU A 121 8.41 -7.67 -3.59
C LEU A 121 9.77 -6.98 -3.72
N GLN A 122 10.56 -7.40 -4.68
CA GLN A 122 11.84 -6.77 -5.02
C GLN A 122 11.85 -6.35 -6.48
N GLY A 123 12.40 -5.18 -6.76
CA GLY A 123 12.54 -4.66 -8.12
C GLY A 123 13.65 -3.64 -8.23
N VAL A 124 13.86 -3.17 -9.44
CA VAL A 124 14.74 -2.04 -9.76
C VAL A 124 13.89 -0.92 -10.32
N TYR A 125 14.00 0.26 -9.70
CA TYR A 125 13.37 1.49 -10.19
C TYR A 125 14.35 2.26 -11.05
N ASP A 126 13.93 2.62 -12.26
CA ASP A 126 14.76 3.29 -13.28
C ASP A 126 14.47 4.80 -13.42
N GLY A 127 13.65 5.34 -12.53
CA GLY A 127 13.17 6.73 -12.58
C GLY A 127 11.73 6.85 -13.10
N GLU A 128 11.21 5.84 -13.78
CA GLU A 128 9.85 5.82 -14.32
C GLU A 128 9.10 4.54 -13.96
N THR A 129 9.78 3.40 -13.97
CA THR A 129 9.15 2.09 -13.77
C THR A 129 9.92 1.21 -12.78
N ILE A 130 9.22 0.22 -12.22
CA ILE A 130 9.80 -0.81 -11.35
C ILE A 130 9.84 -2.13 -12.13
N GLN A 131 11.04 -2.62 -12.43
CA GLN A 131 11.25 -3.95 -13.00
C GLN A 131 11.30 -4.97 -11.84
N ILE A 132 10.26 -5.80 -11.72
CA ILE A 132 10.18 -6.83 -10.68
C ILE A 132 11.22 -7.92 -10.97
N LYS A 133 11.91 -8.36 -9.92
CA LYS A 133 12.86 -9.50 -9.97
C LYS A 133 12.21 -10.80 -9.57
#